data_98c42ba4a1efb37fcd7994c2b57ffd14
#
_entry.id   98c42ba4a1efb37fcd7994c2b57ffd14
#
_cell.length_a   1.000
_cell.length_b   1.000
_cell.length_c   1.000
_cell.angle_alpha   90.00
_cell.angle_beta   90.00
_cell.angle_gamma   90.00
#
_symmetry.space_group_name_H-M   'P 1'
#
loop_
_entity.id
_entity.type
_entity.pdbx_description
1 polymer ?
#
loop_
_entity_poly.entity_id
_entity_poly.type
_entity_poly.pdbx_seq_one_letter_code
_entity_poly.pdbx_strand_id
1 'polypeptide(L)'
;MEKLVVKGGNRLTGSVKTSGAKNAVLPIIAASILGNTPSRLEEIPALDDVSTICAVLNCLGIKVDASEPHVLNIDSTEITSCEAPYELVRCMRASFLVMGPLLARKGKARISQPGGCAIGTRPIDLHLKGFEALGVKIEQGHGYIEATAPNGLVGTTIYFDFPSVGATENVMMAAALAEGTTILENPAEEPEIVDLANYLNQMGAKIRGAGTNVIRIEGVKELHGADHTVIPDRIEAGTYMIAAAMTGGDIVVENVLTEHQKPLIAKLREAGVTVEEDVDRVRVVGGEKLKAIDIKTLPYPGFPTDCLLYTSPSPRDS
;
A
#
# COMPACT_ATOMS: atom_id res chain seq x y z
N MET A 1 4.75 -17.06 27.21
CA MET A 1 5.18 -15.71 26.76
C MET A 1 6.48 -15.86 26.03
N GLU A 2 6.51 -15.59 24.75
CA GLU A 2 7.75 -15.53 23.99
C GLU A 2 8.49 -14.23 24.34
N LYS A 3 9.81 -14.30 24.40
CA LYS A 3 10.66 -13.14 24.69
C LYS A 3 11.71 -12.99 23.60
N LEU A 4 11.86 -11.79 23.07
CA LEU A 4 13.01 -11.40 22.26
C LEU A 4 14.12 -10.86 23.18
N VAL A 5 15.30 -11.45 23.09
CA VAL A 5 16.49 -10.99 23.81
C VAL A 5 17.48 -10.42 22.82
N VAL A 6 17.68 -9.10 22.86
CA VAL A 6 18.60 -8.40 21.95
C VAL A 6 19.88 -8.05 22.70
N LYS A 7 21.03 -8.46 22.14
CA LYS A 7 22.36 -8.03 22.60
C LYS A 7 22.88 -6.99 21.59
N GLY A 8 22.89 -5.73 22.00
CA GLY A 8 23.41 -4.62 21.19
C GLY A 8 24.95 -4.59 21.10
N GLY A 9 25.48 -3.57 20.43
CA GLY A 9 26.92 -3.28 20.33
C GLY A 9 27.59 -3.89 19.09
N ASN A 10 26.87 -4.55 18.21
CA ASN A 10 27.39 -5.05 16.93
C ASN A 10 27.28 -3.97 15.85
N ARG A 11 28.38 -3.71 15.16
CA ARG A 11 28.41 -2.88 13.98
C ARG A 11 27.87 -3.68 12.79
N LEU A 12 26.88 -3.14 12.07
CA LEU A 12 26.32 -3.78 10.88
C LEU A 12 27.17 -3.42 9.66
N THR A 13 27.54 -4.44 8.85
CA THR A 13 28.33 -4.26 7.63
C THR A 13 27.88 -5.24 6.55
N GLY A 14 28.03 -4.84 5.29
CA GLY A 14 27.71 -5.68 4.13
C GLY A 14 26.64 -5.09 3.24
N SER A 15 25.91 -5.94 2.49
CA SER A 15 24.80 -5.52 1.64
C SER A 15 23.51 -6.23 1.98
N VAL A 16 22.38 -5.58 1.68
CA VAL A 16 21.03 -6.15 1.81
C VAL A 16 20.18 -5.69 0.64
N LYS A 17 19.46 -6.61 0.00
CA LYS A 17 18.50 -6.30 -1.06
C LYS A 17 17.13 -6.03 -0.42
N THR A 18 16.50 -4.91 -0.78
CA THR A 18 15.13 -4.57 -0.39
C THR A 18 14.13 -5.42 -1.16
N SER A 19 13.11 -5.90 -0.48
CA SER A 19 12.01 -6.65 -1.09
C SER A 19 10.99 -5.72 -1.76
N GLY A 20 10.01 -6.31 -2.47
CA GLY A 20 8.87 -5.57 -2.98
C GLY A 20 8.04 -4.94 -1.86
N ALA A 21 7.48 -3.76 -2.13
CA ALA A 21 6.79 -2.96 -1.14
C ALA A 21 5.50 -3.61 -0.64
N LYS A 22 5.41 -3.85 0.67
CA LYS A 22 4.19 -4.36 1.34
C LYS A 22 2.97 -3.50 1.00
N ASN A 23 3.11 -2.18 1.12
CA ASN A 23 2.00 -1.26 0.93
C ASN A 23 1.61 -1.05 -0.54
N ALA A 24 2.46 -1.47 -1.50
CA ALA A 24 2.14 -1.49 -2.91
C ALA A 24 1.52 -2.83 -3.33
N VAL A 25 2.07 -3.96 -2.86
CA VAL A 25 1.62 -5.28 -3.30
C VAL A 25 0.17 -5.59 -2.91
N LEU A 26 -0.27 -5.17 -1.73
CA LEU A 26 -1.62 -5.47 -1.25
C LEU A 26 -2.72 -4.84 -2.11
N PRO A 27 -2.68 -3.52 -2.43
CA PRO A 27 -3.65 -2.93 -3.36
C PRO A 27 -3.52 -3.47 -4.79
N ILE A 28 -2.33 -3.83 -5.27
CA ILE A 28 -2.11 -4.44 -6.59
C ILE A 28 -2.76 -5.83 -6.67
N ILE A 29 -2.61 -6.67 -5.64
CA ILE A 29 -3.31 -7.95 -5.54
C ILE A 29 -4.83 -7.75 -5.53
N ALA A 30 -5.35 -6.76 -4.78
CA ALA A 30 -6.77 -6.42 -4.80
C ALA A 30 -7.24 -5.92 -6.18
N ALA A 31 -6.43 -5.10 -6.85
CA ALA A 31 -6.72 -4.57 -8.18
C ALA A 31 -6.80 -5.67 -9.26
N SER A 32 -6.09 -6.79 -9.08
CA SER A 32 -6.19 -7.93 -10.01
C SER A 32 -7.61 -8.48 -10.14
N ILE A 33 -8.49 -8.24 -9.15
CA ILE A 33 -9.93 -8.57 -9.22
C ILE A 33 -10.60 -7.90 -10.42
N LEU A 34 -10.12 -6.74 -10.87
CA LEU A 34 -10.70 -5.97 -11.97
C LEU A 34 -10.46 -6.61 -13.34
N GLY A 35 -9.46 -7.48 -13.49
CA GLY A 35 -9.08 -8.09 -14.76
C GLY A 35 -10.08 -9.16 -15.22
N ASN A 36 -10.30 -9.27 -16.55
CA ASN A 36 -11.05 -10.34 -17.18
C ASN A 36 -10.15 -11.44 -17.78
N THR A 37 -8.82 -11.32 -17.63
CA THR A 37 -7.80 -12.32 -17.95
C THR A 37 -6.78 -12.41 -16.81
N PRO A 38 -5.96 -13.48 -16.73
CA PRO A 38 -4.96 -13.62 -15.66
C PRO A 38 -3.92 -12.50 -15.62
N SER A 39 -3.44 -12.19 -14.42
CA SER A 39 -2.31 -11.30 -14.15
C SER A 39 -1.14 -12.06 -13.57
N ARG A 40 0.09 -11.61 -13.88
CA ARG A 40 1.34 -12.07 -13.28
C ARG A 40 1.99 -10.93 -12.51
N LEU A 41 2.21 -11.13 -11.21
CA LEU A 41 2.83 -10.15 -10.34
C LEU A 41 4.19 -10.67 -9.86
N GLU A 42 5.23 -9.83 -9.92
CA GLU A 42 6.61 -10.17 -9.59
C GLU A 42 7.15 -9.32 -8.43
N GLU A 43 8.27 -9.72 -7.84
CA GLU A 43 8.91 -9.13 -6.64
C GLU A 43 7.96 -9.13 -5.42
N ILE A 44 7.17 -10.18 -5.28
CA ILE A 44 6.23 -10.35 -4.17
C ILE A 44 6.99 -10.65 -2.87
N PRO A 45 6.82 -9.83 -1.81
CA PRO A 45 7.46 -10.08 -0.53
C PRO A 45 6.83 -11.28 0.19
N ALA A 46 7.66 -12.06 0.89
CA ALA A 46 7.21 -13.20 1.68
C ALA A 46 6.64 -12.73 3.04
N LEU A 47 5.38 -12.30 3.04
CA LEU A 47 4.68 -11.73 4.20
C LEU A 47 3.36 -12.44 4.48
N ASP A 48 2.99 -12.54 5.77
CA ASP A 48 1.70 -13.09 6.19
C ASP A 48 0.51 -12.30 5.62
N ASP A 49 0.66 -10.99 5.46
CA ASP A 49 -0.37 -10.14 4.87
C ASP A 49 -0.64 -10.49 3.39
N VAL A 50 0.41 -10.86 2.62
CA VAL A 50 0.25 -11.35 1.25
C VAL A 50 -0.50 -12.68 1.24
N SER A 51 -0.15 -13.60 2.12
CA SER A 51 -0.86 -14.88 2.26
C SER A 51 -2.32 -14.66 2.64
N THR A 52 -2.60 -13.69 3.50
CA THR A 52 -3.95 -13.36 3.96
C THR A 52 -4.81 -12.79 2.83
N ILE A 53 -4.30 -11.83 2.03
CA ILE A 53 -5.08 -11.29 0.91
C ILE A 53 -5.30 -12.34 -0.17
N CYS A 54 -4.34 -13.22 -0.44
CA CYS A 54 -4.50 -14.35 -1.34
C CYS A 54 -5.62 -15.29 -0.85
N ALA A 55 -5.70 -15.55 0.45
CA ALA A 55 -6.80 -16.33 1.04
C ALA A 55 -8.15 -15.63 0.87
N VAL A 56 -8.21 -14.29 1.01
CA VAL A 56 -9.43 -13.51 0.72
C VAL A 56 -9.84 -13.69 -0.73
N LEU A 57 -8.92 -13.56 -1.69
CA LEU A 57 -9.20 -13.77 -3.12
C LEU A 57 -9.73 -15.18 -3.40
N ASN A 58 -9.11 -16.20 -2.81
CA ASN A 58 -9.58 -17.59 -2.94
C ASN A 58 -11.02 -17.77 -2.40
N CYS A 59 -11.39 -17.12 -1.28
CA CYS A 59 -12.77 -17.12 -0.78
C CYS A 59 -13.76 -16.43 -1.72
N LEU A 60 -13.31 -15.48 -2.53
CA LEU A 60 -14.11 -14.84 -3.58
C LEU A 60 -14.23 -15.71 -4.84
N GLY A 61 -13.55 -16.86 -4.90
CA GLY A 61 -13.52 -17.79 -6.04
C GLY A 61 -12.44 -17.49 -7.07
N ILE A 62 -11.55 -16.55 -6.78
CA ILE A 62 -10.42 -16.17 -7.62
C ILE A 62 -9.28 -17.17 -7.40
N LYS A 63 -8.67 -17.65 -8.49
CA LYS A 63 -7.55 -18.59 -8.40
C LYS A 63 -6.24 -17.84 -8.23
N VAL A 64 -5.49 -18.19 -7.19
CA VAL A 64 -4.17 -17.64 -6.92
C VAL A 64 -3.15 -18.77 -6.90
N ASP A 65 -2.16 -18.71 -7.79
CA ASP A 65 -1.01 -19.61 -7.82
C ASP A 65 0.24 -18.86 -7.32
N ALA A 66 0.81 -19.35 -6.24
CA ALA A 66 2.03 -18.86 -5.59
C ALA A 66 3.14 -19.94 -5.60
N SER A 67 3.15 -20.83 -6.57
CA SER A 67 4.11 -21.94 -6.65
C SER A 67 5.54 -21.48 -7.02
N GLU A 68 5.66 -20.35 -7.70
CA GLU A 68 6.94 -19.72 -8.05
C GLU A 68 7.35 -18.71 -6.96
N PRO A 69 8.58 -18.78 -6.41
CA PRO A 69 9.03 -17.83 -5.39
C PRO A 69 8.94 -16.38 -5.87
N HIS A 70 8.41 -15.49 -5.03
CA HIS A 70 8.24 -14.05 -5.32
C HIS A 70 7.37 -13.71 -6.52
N VAL A 71 6.52 -14.64 -6.96
CA VAL A 71 5.59 -14.46 -8.07
C VAL A 71 4.19 -14.91 -7.65
N LEU A 72 3.17 -14.15 -8.08
CA LEU A 72 1.77 -14.55 -8.00
C LEU A 72 1.15 -14.54 -9.40
N ASN A 73 0.51 -15.64 -9.77
CA ASN A 73 -0.39 -15.68 -10.92
C ASN A 73 -1.84 -15.66 -10.41
N ILE A 74 -2.60 -14.64 -10.80
CA ILE A 74 -3.96 -14.39 -10.30
C ILE A 74 -4.93 -14.45 -11.48
N ASP A 75 -5.88 -15.41 -11.44
CA ASP A 75 -6.93 -15.55 -12.42
C ASP A 75 -8.28 -15.18 -11.79
N SER A 76 -8.75 -13.97 -12.10
CA SER A 76 -10.02 -13.39 -11.64
C SER A 76 -11.12 -13.39 -12.71
N THR A 77 -11.00 -14.25 -13.74
CA THR A 77 -12.03 -14.42 -14.78
C THR A 77 -13.37 -14.80 -14.17
N GLU A 78 -13.37 -15.65 -13.14
CA GLU A 78 -14.55 -16.04 -12.38
C GLU A 78 -14.48 -15.49 -10.95
N ILE A 79 -15.55 -14.81 -10.53
CA ILE A 79 -15.77 -14.36 -9.15
C ILE A 79 -17.08 -14.98 -8.68
N THR A 80 -17.03 -15.92 -7.75
CA THR A 80 -18.17 -16.70 -7.28
C THR A 80 -18.82 -16.11 -6.03
N SER A 81 -18.11 -15.30 -5.27
CA SER A 81 -18.60 -14.62 -4.05
C SER A 81 -18.26 -13.14 -4.06
N CYS A 82 -19.09 -12.33 -3.41
CA CYS A 82 -18.84 -10.91 -3.14
C CYS A 82 -18.73 -10.63 -1.63
N GLU A 83 -18.53 -11.68 -0.83
CA GLU A 83 -18.42 -11.61 0.62
C GLU A 83 -17.01 -12.01 1.07
N ALA A 84 -16.31 -11.08 1.75
CA ALA A 84 -15.04 -11.38 2.38
C ALA A 84 -15.28 -11.86 3.82
N PRO A 85 -14.77 -13.06 4.21
CA PRO A 85 -15.02 -13.67 5.51
C PRO A 85 -14.49 -12.83 6.69
N TYR A 86 -15.27 -12.76 7.77
CA TYR A 86 -14.92 -12.03 8.99
C TYR A 86 -13.52 -12.40 9.51
N GLU A 87 -13.19 -13.67 9.56
CA GLU A 87 -11.93 -14.16 10.14
C GLU A 87 -10.69 -13.62 9.40
N LEU A 88 -10.76 -13.48 8.07
CA LEU A 88 -9.67 -12.96 7.27
C LEU A 88 -9.58 -11.42 7.32
N VAL A 89 -10.74 -10.73 7.26
CA VAL A 89 -10.78 -9.26 7.33
C VAL A 89 -10.33 -8.76 8.71
N ARG A 90 -10.65 -9.49 9.77
CA ARG A 90 -10.19 -9.18 11.12
C ARG A 90 -8.68 -9.29 11.28
N CYS A 91 -8.04 -10.23 10.60
CA CYS A 91 -6.60 -10.44 10.67
C CYS A 91 -5.81 -9.35 9.94
N MET A 92 -6.37 -8.80 8.85
CA MET A 92 -5.67 -7.82 8.04
C MET A 92 -6.65 -6.73 7.53
N ARG A 93 -6.41 -5.49 7.94
CA ARG A 93 -7.24 -4.35 7.51
C ARG A 93 -7.22 -4.12 6.00
N ALA A 94 -6.10 -4.38 5.32
CA ALA A 94 -5.98 -4.24 3.87
C ALA A 94 -6.96 -5.14 3.10
N SER A 95 -7.56 -6.15 3.75
CA SER A 95 -8.66 -6.93 3.17
C SER A 95 -9.86 -6.06 2.77
N PHE A 96 -10.00 -4.85 3.33
CA PHE A 96 -11.02 -3.89 2.93
C PHE A 96 -10.80 -3.32 1.51
N LEU A 97 -9.59 -3.42 0.97
CA LEU A 97 -9.26 -2.97 -0.38
C LEU A 97 -9.99 -3.73 -1.48
N VAL A 98 -10.48 -4.94 -1.22
CA VAL A 98 -11.26 -5.71 -2.21
C VAL A 98 -12.65 -5.11 -2.47
N MET A 99 -13.12 -4.17 -1.63
CA MET A 99 -14.45 -3.56 -1.77
C MET A 99 -14.60 -2.78 -3.07
N GLY A 100 -13.64 -1.92 -3.40
CA GLY A 100 -13.65 -1.14 -4.65
C GLY A 100 -13.73 -1.99 -5.90
N PRO A 101 -12.82 -2.96 -6.09
CA PRO A 101 -12.87 -3.89 -7.21
C PRO A 101 -14.15 -4.72 -7.30
N LEU A 102 -14.68 -5.21 -6.18
CA LEU A 102 -15.94 -5.96 -6.16
C LEU A 102 -17.13 -5.09 -6.57
N LEU A 103 -17.20 -3.85 -6.07
CA LEU A 103 -18.24 -2.90 -6.47
C LEU A 103 -18.16 -2.61 -7.98
N ALA A 104 -16.96 -2.41 -8.51
CA ALA A 104 -16.74 -2.13 -9.92
C ALA A 104 -17.11 -3.32 -10.83
N ARG A 105 -16.73 -4.56 -10.46
CA ARG A 105 -16.95 -5.77 -11.27
C ARG A 105 -18.33 -6.40 -11.07
N LYS A 106 -18.87 -6.38 -9.86
CA LYS A 106 -20.08 -7.14 -9.47
C LYS A 106 -21.23 -6.25 -9.02
N GLY A 107 -21.02 -4.94 -8.86
CA GLY A 107 -22.02 -4.00 -8.37
C GLY A 107 -22.42 -4.21 -6.91
N LYS A 108 -21.74 -5.10 -6.19
CA LYS A 108 -22.01 -5.37 -4.76
C LYS A 108 -20.77 -5.91 -4.05
N ALA A 109 -20.66 -5.61 -2.76
CA ALA A 109 -19.67 -6.18 -1.86
C ALA A 109 -20.24 -6.27 -0.45
N ARG A 110 -19.87 -7.32 0.29
CA ARG A 110 -20.16 -7.50 1.72
C ARG A 110 -18.87 -7.82 2.43
N ILE A 111 -18.43 -6.90 3.28
CA ILE A 111 -17.15 -7.02 3.97
C ILE A 111 -17.38 -6.78 5.45
N SER A 112 -16.80 -7.61 6.32
CA SER A 112 -16.88 -7.38 7.75
C SER A 112 -16.20 -6.04 8.11
N GLN A 113 -16.72 -5.37 9.15
CA GLN A 113 -16.06 -4.18 9.67
C GLN A 113 -14.63 -4.53 10.07
N PRO A 114 -13.62 -3.82 9.57
CA PRO A 114 -12.25 -4.08 9.97
C PRO A 114 -12.11 -3.83 11.47
N GLY A 115 -11.53 -4.80 12.18
CA GLY A 115 -11.18 -4.64 13.59
C GLY A 115 -10.23 -3.45 13.80
N GLY A 116 -10.15 -2.94 15.03
CA GLY A 116 -9.14 -1.95 15.40
C GLY A 116 -7.72 -2.55 15.22
N CYS A 117 -6.80 -1.73 14.75
CA CYS A 117 -5.38 -2.10 14.75
C CYS A 117 -4.79 -1.84 16.15
N ALA A 118 -3.75 -2.59 16.55
CA ALA A 118 -3.02 -2.35 17.79
C ALA A 118 -2.46 -0.92 17.92
N ILE A 119 -2.33 -0.21 16.81
CA ILE A 119 -1.84 1.19 16.73
C ILE A 119 -2.97 2.22 16.91
N GLY A 120 -4.25 1.83 16.86
CA GLY A 120 -5.40 2.74 17.05
C GLY A 120 -6.57 2.53 16.08
N THR A 121 -7.62 3.34 16.27
CA THR A 121 -8.77 3.39 15.37
C THR A 121 -8.34 4.04 14.05
N ARG A 122 -8.50 3.32 12.96
CA ARG A 122 -8.30 3.88 11.62
C ARG A 122 -9.66 3.88 10.91
N PRO A 123 -10.37 5.00 10.88
CA PRO A 123 -11.70 5.09 10.31
C PRO A 123 -11.68 4.75 8.80
N ILE A 124 -12.78 4.17 8.32
CA ILE A 124 -13.00 3.85 6.90
C ILE A 124 -13.96 4.83 6.22
N ASP A 125 -14.34 5.87 6.92
CA ASP A 125 -15.30 6.90 6.51
C ASP A 125 -14.95 7.54 5.17
N LEU A 126 -13.64 7.80 4.90
CA LEU A 126 -13.20 8.34 3.61
C LEU A 126 -13.39 7.35 2.45
N HIS A 127 -13.24 6.04 2.70
CA HIS A 127 -13.57 5.03 1.70
C HIS A 127 -15.06 5.05 1.39
N LEU A 128 -15.91 5.05 2.43
CA LEU A 128 -17.35 5.04 2.29
C LEU A 128 -17.86 6.32 1.62
N LYS A 129 -17.36 7.49 2.02
CA LYS A 129 -17.62 8.78 1.37
C LYS A 129 -17.32 8.73 -0.13
N GLY A 130 -16.17 8.15 -0.51
CA GLY A 130 -15.78 8.01 -1.91
C GLY A 130 -16.72 7.10 -2.70
N PHE A 131 -17.13 5.97 -2.12
CA PHE A 131 -18.08 5.05 -2.76
C PHE A 131 -19.49 5.65 -2.87
N GLU A 132 -19.99 6.32 -1.83
CA GLU A 132 -21.29 7.03 -1.87
C GLU A 132 -21.29 8.09 -2.97
N ALA A 133 -20.20 8.84 -3.15
CA ALA A 133 -20.05 9.81 -4.22
C ALA A 133 -20.11 9.16 -5.61
N LEU A 134 -19.61 7.94 -5.78
CA LEU A 134 -19.73 7.13 -7.01
C LEU A 134 -21.14 6.50 -7.20
N GLY A 135 -22.09 6.75 -6.30
CA GLY A 135 -23.47 6.24 -6.38
C GLY A 135 -23.73 4.92 -5.66
N VAL A 136 -22.81 4.48 -4.80
CA VAL A 136 -22.96 3.26 -4.00
C VAL A 136 -23.92 3.53 -2.84
N LYS A 137 -24.83 2.59 -2.57
CA LYS A 137 -25.64 2.53 -1.34
C LYS A 137 -24.92 1.66 -0.33
N ILE A 138 -24.75 2.18 0.88
CA ILE A 138 -24.01 1.54 1.95
C ILE A 138 -24.93 1.31 3.15
N GLU A 139 -24.97 0.07 3.63
CA GLU A 139 -25.66 -0.34 4.84
C GLU A 139 -24.63 -0.90 5.83
N GLN A 140 -24.67 -0.38 7.06
CA GLN A 140 -23.78 -0.82 8.15
C GLN A 140 -24.61 -1.50 9.23
N GLY A 141 -24.28 -2.72 9.56
CA GLY A 141 -24.99 -3.46 10.60
C GLY A 141 -24.40 -4.84 10.87
N HIS A 142 -24.66 -5.38 12.05
CA HIS A 142 -24.28 -6.74 12.44
C HIS A 142 -22.79 -7.10 12.23
N GLY A 143 -21.89 -6.10 12.31
CA GLY A 143 -20.46 -6.33 12.09
C GLY A 143 -20.02 -6.40 10.61
N TYR A 144 -20.92 -6.10 9.67
CA TYR A 144 -20.65 -6.03 8.24
C TYR A 144 -20.97 -4.66 7.65
N ILE A 145 -20.33 -4.40 6.53
CA ILE A 145 -20.63 -3.31 5.63
C ILE A 145 -21.13 -3.96 4.33
N GLU A 146 -22.36 -3.68 3.98
CA GLU A 146 -22.97 -4.09 2.72
C GLU A 146 -23.03 -2.87 1.80
N ALA A 147 -22.48 -3.02 0.60
CA ALA A 147 -22.39 -1.95 -0.38
C ALA A 147 -22.95 -2.44 -1.72
N THR A 148 -23.81 -1.65 -2.34
CA THR A 148 -24.45 -1.98 -3.61
C THR A 148 -24.44 -0.78 -4.55
N ALA A 149 -24.21 -1.04 -5.83
CA ALA A 149 -24.26 -0.05 -6.92
C ALA A 149 -25.36 -0.45 -7.93
N PRO A 150 -26.65 -0.24 -7.60
CA PRO A 150 -27.76 -0.78 -8.39
C PRO A 150 -27.82 -0.19 -9.81
N ASN A 151 -27.27 0.99 -10.02
CA ASN A 151 -27.22 1.67 -11.32
C ASN A 151 -25.81 1.71 -11.91
N GLY A 152 -24.87 0.88 -11.39
CA GLY A 152 -23.45 0.97 -11.69
C GLY A 152 -22.77 2.12 -10.94
N LEU A 153 -21.47 2.27 -11.16
CA LEU A 153 -20.67 3.36 -10.61
C LEU A 153 -20.64 4.53 -11.62
N VAL A 154 -20.79 5.75 -11.12
CA VAL A 154 -20.79 6.97 -11.94
C VAL A 154 -19.69 7.91 -11.47
N GLY A 155 -18.83 8.32 -12.40
CA GLY A 155 -17.71 9.22 -12.15
C GLY A 155 -18.17 10.60 -11.68
N THR A 156 -17.44 11.14 -10.71
CA THR A 156 -17.72 12.44 -10.10
C THR A 156 -16.44 13.06 -9.53
N THR A 157 -16.50 14.29 -9.05
CA THR A 157 -15.40 14.90 -8.28
C THR A 157 -15.53 14.54 -6.82
N ILE A 158 -14.45 14.02 -6.23
CA ILE A 158 -14.38 13.56 -4.83
C ILE A 158 -13.23 14.31 -4.15
N TYR A 159 -13.53 15.11 -3.14
CA TYR A 159 -12.54 15.76 -2.29
C TYR A 159 -12.31 14.96 -1.02
N PHE A 160 -11.06 14.60 -0.74
CA PHE A 160 -10.66 13.97 0.52
C PHE A 160 -10.25 15.04 1.53
N ASP A 161 -10.92 15.04 2.71
CA ASP A 161 -10.61 15.98 3.80
C ASP A 161 -9.20 15.73 4.39
N PHE A 162 -8.67 14.54 4.16
CA PHE A 162 -7.31 14.13 4.50
C PHE A 162 -6.76 13.17 3.42
N PRO A 163 -5.47 13.27 3.02
CA PRO A 163 -4.86 12.36 2.04
C PRO A 163 -4.70 10.95 2.62
N SER A 164 -5.75 10.13 2.46
CA SER A 164 -5.80 8.75 2.92
C SER A 164 -5.33 7.80 1.84
N VAL A 165 -4.22 7.08 2.08
CA VAL A 165 -3.66 6.10 1.14
C VAL A 165 -4.73 5.06 0.77
N GLY A 166 -5.27 4.35 1.75
CA GLY A 166 -6.23 3.27 1.48
C GLY A 166 -7.53 3.75 0.82
N ALA A 167 -8.05 4.95 1.17
CA ALA A 167 -9.23 5.49 0.52
C ALA A 167 -8.93 5.87 -0.95
N THR A 168 -7.77 6.49 -1.21
CA THR A 168 -7.31 6.81 -2.57
C THR A 168 -7.22 5.55 -3.43
N GLU A 169 -6.56 4.50 -2.94
CA GLU A 169 -6.41 3.21 -3.63
C GLU A 169 -7.76 2.59 -3.96
N ASN A 170 -8.61 2.48 -2.95
CA ASN A 170 -9.88 1.77 -3.05
C ASN A 170 -10.88 2.48 -3.98
N VAL A 171 -10.96 3.81 -3.88
CA VAL A 171 -11.80 4.63 -4.76
C VAL A 171 -11.23 4.67 -6.19
N MET A 172 -9.90 4.73 -6.36
CA MET A 172 -9.25 4.67 -7.67
C MET A 172 -9.57 3.35 -8.40
N MET A 173 -9.50 2.22 -7.71
CA MET A 173 -9.88 0.92 -8.25
C MET A 173 -11.35 0.88 -8.66
N ALA A 174 -12.26 1.39 -7.82
CA ALA A 174 -13.69 1.46 -8.14
C ALA A 174 -13.97 2.36 -9.35
N ALA A 175 -13.32 3.52 -9.40
CA ALA A 175 -13.51 4.51 -10.46
C ALA A 175 -12.99 4.05 -11.83
N ALA A 176 -12.07 3.08 -11.87
CA ALA A 176 -11.50 2.58 -13.13
C ALA A 176 -12.56 1.98 -14.08
N LEU A 177 -13.66 1.45 -13.55
CA LEU A 177 -14.80 0.92 -14.32
C LEU A 177 -16.09 1.78 -14.18
N ALA A 178 -16.03 2.95 -13.55
CA ALA A 178 -17.18 3.83 -13.41
C ALA A 178 -17.54 4.51 -14.74
N GLU A 179 -18.82 4.80 -14.97
CA GLU A 179 -19.25 5.56 -16.14
C GLU A 179 -18.79 7.03 -16.06
N GLY A 180 -18.11 7.52 -17.10
CA GLY A 180 -17.65 8.90 -17.16
C GLY A 180 -16.27 9.13 -16.56
N THR A 181 -16.07 10.28 -15.92
CA THR A 181 -14.78 10.71 -15.36
C THR A 181 -14.88 10.93 -13.87
N THR A 182 -13.95 10.37 -13.12
CA THR A 182 -13.77 10.65 -11.69
C THR A 182 -12.54 11.53 -11.49
N ILE A 183 -12.67 12.55 -10.65
CA ILE A 183 -11.57 13.43 -10.22
C ILE A 183 -11.42 13.27 -8.71
N LEU A 184 -10.25 12.82 -8.28
CA LEU A 184 -9.90 12.77 -6.86
C LEU A 184 -9.08 14.03 -6.54
N GLU A 185 -9.56 14.86 -5.62
CA GLU A 185 -8.87 16.05 -5.13
C GLU A 185 -8.34 15.76 -3.71
N ASN A 186 -7.13 16.23 -3.44
CA ASN A 186 -6.39 15.94 -2.21
C ASN A 186 -6.21 14.43 -1.91
N PRO A 187 -5.90 13.59 -2.94
CA PRO A 187 -5.59 12.18 -2.72
C PRO A 187 -4.25 12.03 -2.03
N ALA A 188 -3.94 10.81 -1.61
CA ALA A 188 -2.59 10.43 -1.20
C ALA A 188 -1.62 10.45 -2.40
N GLU A 189 -0.38 10.89 -2.17
CA GLU A 189 0.64 11.09 -3.20
C GLU A 189 1.78 10.05 -3.13
N GLU A 190 1.68 9.07 -2.22
CA GLU A 190 2.69 8.05 -1.98
C GLU A 190 3.06 7.28 -3.26
N PRO A 191 4.33 6.82 -3.37
CA PRO A 191 4.79 6.01 -4.51
C PRO A 191 3.94 4.77 -4.77
N GLU A 192 3.36 4.20 -3.73
CA GLU A 192 2.46 3.04 -3.79
C GLU A 192 1.16 3.35 -4.56
N ILE A 193 0.68 4.61 -4.49
CA ILE A 193 -0.46 5.10 -5.29
C ILE A 193 -0.08 5.17 -6.77
N VAL A 194 1.16 5.62 -7.06
CA VAL A 194 1.67 5.69 -8.43
C VAL A 194 1.82 4.29 -9.01
N ASP A 195 2.34 3.35 -8.21
CA ASP A 195 2.53 1.96 -8.62
C ASP A 195 1.19 1.27 -8.94
N LEU A 196 0.18 1.46 -8.07
CA LEU A 196 -1.18 0.97 -8.33
C LEU A 196 -1.77 1.57 -9.61
N ALA A 197 -1.60 2.88 -9.84
CA ALA A 197 -2.08 3.54 -11.05
C ALA A 197 -1.37 3.01 -12.31
N ASN A 198 -0.07 2.73 -12.22
CA ASN A 198 0.70 2.13 -13.31
C ASN A 198 0.19 0.73 -13.64
N TYR A 199 -0.04 -0.11 -12.62
CA TYR A 199 -0.62 -1.44 -12.81
C TYR A 199 -2.01 -1.37 -13.44
N LEU A 200 -2.91 -0.53 -12.93
CA LEU A 200 -4.24 -0.33 -13.51
C LEU A 200 -4.18 0.16 -14.97
N ASN A 201 -3.24 1.06 -15.29
CA ASN A 201 -3.04 1.52 -16.66
C ASN A 201 -2.51 0.40 -17.57
N GLN A 202 -1.63 -0.48 -17.08
CA GLN A 202 -1.22 -1.68 -17.81
C GLN A 202 -2.39 -2.63 -18.06
N MET A 203 -3.36 -2.70 -17.13
CA MET A 203 -4.61 -3.45 -17.30
C MET A 203 -5.57 -2.79 -18.31
N GLY A 204 -5.31 -1.58 -18.79
CA GLY A 204 -6.12 -0.84 -19.76
C GLY A 204 -6.93 0.30 -19.17
N ALA A 205 -6.73 0.68 -17.90
CA ALA A 205 -7.34 1.86 -17.30
C ALA A 205 -6.76 3.15 -17.89
N LYS A 206 -7.43 4.28 -17.59
CA LYS A 206 -7.02 5.62 -18.03
C LYS A 206 -6.89 6.54 -16.81
N ILE A 207 -5.77 6.39 -16.10
CA ILE A 207 -5.49 7.13 -14.87
C ILE A 207 -4.31 8.07 -15.10
N ARG A 208 -4.45 9.33 -14.70
CA ARG A 208 -3.41 10.37 -14.80
C ARG A 208 -3.36 11.17 -13.51
N GLY A 209 -2.17 11.68 -13.18
CA GLY A 209 -1.95 12.53 -12.02
C GLY A 209 -1.72 11.79 -10.70
N ALA A 210 -1.57 10.46 -10.70
CA ALA A 210 -1.11 9.72 -9.52
C ALA A 210 0.24 10.26 -9.04
N GLY A 211 0.40 10.44 -7.72
CA GLY A 211 1.57 11.11 -7.13
C GLY A 211 1.47 12.64 -7.12
N THR A 212 0.32 13.21 -7.44
CA THR A 212 0.03 14.64 -7.34
C THR A 212 -1.26 14.88 -6.55
N ASN A 213 -1.55 16.13 -6.23
CA ASN A 213 -2.74 16.53 -5.47
C ASN A 213 -4.08 16.37 -6.23
N VAL A 214 -4.06 15.91 -7.49
CA VAL A 214 -5.26 15.60 -8.27
C VAL A 214 -5.05 14.36 -9.13
N ILE A 215 -5.93 13.37 -9.00
CA ILE A 215 -5.96 12.19 -9.86
C ILE A 215 -7.20 12.23 -10.74
N ARG A 216 -7.02 12.08 -12.05
CA ARG A 216 -8.10 11.97 -13.03
C ARG A 216 -8.19 10.55 -13.55
N ILE A 217 -9.39 9.98 -13.51
CA ILE A 217 -9.69 8.60 -13.92
C ILE A 217 -10.83 8.65 -14.94
N GLU A 218 -10.56 8.22 -16.17
CA GLU A 218 -11.61 8.03 -17.18
C GLU A 218 -12.00 6.55 -17.14
N GLY A 219 -13.23 6.27 -16.72
CA GLY A 219 -13.70 4.90 -16.60
C GLY A 219 -13.75 4.18 -17.95
N VAL A 220 -13.45 2.90 -17.93
CA VAL A 220 -13.46 2.02 -19.09
C VAL A 220 -14.48 0.89 -18.89
N LYS A 221 -14.87 0.22 -19.98
CA LYS A 221 -15.89 -0.85 -19.92
C LYS A 221 -15.35 -2.14 -19.30
N GLU A 222 -14.07 -2.43 -19.52
CA GLU A 222 -13.41 -3.65 -19.07
C GLU A 222 -11.91 -3.42 -18.89
N LEU A 223 -11.31 -4.23 -18.04
CA LEU A 223 -9.87 -4.31 -17.81
C LEU A 223 -9.42 -5.75 -18.03
N HIS A 224 -8.22 -5.93 -18.60
CA HIS A 224 -7.56 -7.22 -18.72
C HIS A 224 -6.53 -7.43 -17.62
N GLY A 225 -6.00 -8.64 -17.46
CA GLY A 225 -4.84 -8.90 -16.62
C GLY A 225 -3.57 -8.28 -17.21
N ALA A 226 -2.57 -8.08 -16.38
CA ALA A 226 -1.28 -7.53 -16.79
C ALA A 226 -0.12 -8.16 -16.01
N ASP A 227 1.07 -8.09 -16.60
CA ASP A 227 2.32 -8.44 -15.93
C ASP A 227 2.85 -7.17 -15.24
N HIS A 228 3.19 -7.28 -13.96
CA HIS A 228 3.65 -6.13 -13.18
C HIS A 228 4.70 -6.53 -12.16
N THR A 229 5.73 -5.72 -12.04
CA THR A 229 6.76 -5.85 -11.01
C THR A 229 6.53 -4.80 -9.95
N VAL A 230 6.30 -5.24 -8.70
CA VAL A 230 6.04 -4.35 -7.55
C VAL A 230 7.27 -3.51 -7.24
N ILE A 231 7.08 -2.23 -6.94
CA ILE A 231 8.18 -1.33 -6.55
C ILE A 231 8.87 -1.80 -5.27
N PRO A 232 10.18 -1.49 -5.09
CA PRO A 232 10.89 -1.81 -3.85
C PRO A 232 10.33 -1.04 -2.64
N ASP A 233 10.38 -1.71 -1.47
CA ASP A 233 9.84 -1.15 -0.22
C ASP A 233 10.72 -0.04 0.35
N ARG A 234 10.27 1.21 0.21
CA ARG A 234 10.97 2.38 0.75
C ARG A 234 11.06 2.39 2.28
N ILE A 235 10.13 1.74 2.98
CA ILE A 235 10.11 1.68 4.45
C ILE A 235 11.14 0.63 4.93
N GLU A 236 11.21 -0.52 4.26
CA GLU A 236 12.24 -1.53 4.53
C GLU A 236 13.64 -0.95 4.26
N ALA A 237 13.85 -0.32 3.09
CA ALA A 237 15.11 0.35 2.77
C ALA A 237 15.49 1.37 3.83
N GLY A 238 14.56 2.25 4.21
CA GLY A 238 14.75 3.24 5.25
C GLY A 238 15.11 2.63 6.61
N THR A 239 14.51 1.49 6.95
CA THR A 239 14.81 0.75 8.19
C THR A 239 16.28 0.29 8.22
N TYR A 240 16.78 -0.28 7.11
CA TYR A 240 18.20 -0.68 7.03
C TYR A 240 19.15 0.50 7.04
N MET A 241 18.79 1.62 6.39
CA MET A 241 19.58 2.85 6.42
C MET A 241 19.71 3.39 7.85
N ILE A 242 18.61 3.40 8.61
CA ILE A 242 18.60 3.84 10.02
C ILE A 242 19.41 2.86 10.88
N ALA A 243 19.27 1.56 10.67
CA ALA A 243 20.03 0.54 11.39
C ALA A 243 21.55 0.70 11.18
N ALA A 244 21.99 1.01 9.95
CA ALA A 244 23.39 1.34 9.68
C ALA A 244 23.86 2.57 10.47
N ALA A 245 23.07 3.64 10.46
CA ALA A 245 23.37 4.87 11.19
C ALA A 245 23.49 4.63 12.71
N MET A 246 22.52 3.92 13.31
CA MET A 246 22.45 3.66 14.75
C MET A 246 23.58 2.77 15.27
N THR A 247 24.08 1.85 14.45
CA THR A 247 25.12 0.90 14.84
C THR A 247 26.54 1.35 14.47
N GLY A 248 26.70 2.58 13.91
CA GLY A 248 27.95 3.02 13.32
C GLY A 248 28.41 2.10 12.18
N GLY A 249 27.45 1.49 11.48
CA GLY A 249 27.64 0.49 10.45
C GLY A 249 28.13 1.03 9.11
N ASP A 250 28.30 0.11 8.15
CA ASP A 250 28.59 0.40 6.75
C ASP A 250 27.80 -0.61 5.90
N ILE A 251 26.61 -0.19 5.43
CA ILE A 251 25.66 -1.06 4.70
C ILE A 251 25.40 -0.46 3.33
N VAL A 252 25.38 -1.34 2.33
CA VAL A 252 24.84 -1.04 1.01
C VAL A 252 23.42 -1.63 0.96
N VAL A 253 22.41 -0.77 0.81
CA VAL A 253 21.02 -1.18 0.57
C VAL A 253 20.79 -1.18 -0.94
N GLU A 254 20.52 -2.35 -1.48
CA GLU A 254 20.30 -2.59 -2.90
C GLU A 254 18.79 -2.63 -3.23
N ASN A 255 18.44 -2.44 -4.50
CA ASN A 255 17.04 -2.37 -4.97
C ASN A 255 16.28 -1.23 -4.27
N VAL A 256 16.78 -0.01 -4.39
CA VAL A 256 16.22 1.19 -3.77
C VAL A 256 15.96 2.27 -4.81
N LEU A 257 14.75 2.81 -4.84
CA LEU A 257 14.45 4.03 -5.57
C LEU A 257 14.82 5.24 -4.68
N THR A 258 15.96 5.85 -4.93
CA THR A 258 16.52 6.92 -4.09
C THR A 258 15.60 8.14 -3.98
N GLU A 259 14.82 8.41 -5.03
CA GLU A 259 13.79 9.46 -5.05
C GLU A 259 12.75 9.28 -3.92
N HIS A 260 12.41 8.03 -3.56
CA HIS A 260 11.46 7.73 -2.49
C HIS A 260 12.06 7.90 -1.08
N GLN A 261 13.40 8.02 -0.99
CA GLN A 261 14.15 8.12 0.26
C GLN A 261 14.60 9.55 0.61
N LYS A 262 14.34 10.53 -0.26
CA LYS A 262 14.85 11.90 -0.09
C LYS A 262 14.66 12.50 1.30
N PRO A 263 13.49 12.44 1.95
CA PRO A 263 13.31 13.00 3.28
C PRO A 263 14.20 12.33 4.33
N LEU A 264 14.34 11.00 4.26
CA LEU A 264 15.15 10.22 5.17
C LEU A 264 16.66 10.49 4.94
N ILE A 265 17.11 10.47 3.68
CA ILE A 265 18.51 10.75 3.31
C ILE A 265 18.93 12.14 3.81
N ALA A 266 18.05 13.15 3.62
CA ALA A 266 18.32 14.49 4.11
C ALA A 266 18.52 14.52 5.63
N LYS A 267 17.68 13.82 6.38
CA LYS A 267 17.75 13.75 7.85
C LYS A 267 18.96 12.95 8.35
N LEU A 268 19.30 11.86 7.69
CA LEU A 268 20.53 11.11 8.01
C LEU A 268 21.78 11.96 7.80
N ARG A 269 21.87 12.71 6.69
CA ARG A 269 22.99 13.64 6.44
C ARG A 269 23.06 14.77 7.48
N GLU A 270 21.92 15.33 7.88
CA GLU A 270 21.82 16.33 8.94
C GLU A 270 22.33 15.77 10.28
N ALA A 271 22.03 14.50 10.58
CA ALA A 271 22.54 13.80 11.75
C ALA A 271 24.04 13.47 11.69
N GLY A 272 24.71 13.71 10.58
CA GLY A 272 26.15 13.47 10.38
C GLY A 272 26.49 12.08 9.83
N VAL A 273 25.51 11.39 9.25
CA VAL A 273 25.70 10.11 8.57
C VAL A 273 26.16 10.36 7.14
N THR A 274 27.13 9.58 6.64
CA THR A 274 27.51 9.60 5.24
C THR A 274 26.55 8.74 4.43
N VAL A 275 25.91 9.33 3.41
CA VAL A 275 24.98 8.66 2.54
C VAL A 275 25.41 8.89 1.08
N GLU A 276 25.77 7.81 0.40
CA GLU A 276 26.18 7.78 -1.00
C GLU A 276 25.04 7.16 -1.83
N GLU A 277 24.52 7.93 -2.77
CA GLU A 277 23.40 7.51 -3.65
C GLU A 277 23.94 7.05 -5.00
N ASP A 278 23.44 5.93 -5.50
CA ASP A 278 23.64 5.42 -6.86
C ASP A 278 22.26 5.16 -7.49
N VAL A 279 22.20 4.63 -8.70
CA VAL A 279 20.96 4.47 -9.47
C VAL A 279 19.91 3.62 -8.73
N ASP A 280 20.33 2.46 -8.19
CA ASP A 280 19.46 1.44 -7.60
C ASP A 280 19.92 1.00 -6.20
N ARG A 281 20.84 1.75 -5.57
CA ARG A 281 21.38 1.43 -4.24
C ARG A 281 21.80 2.68 -3.49
N VAL A 282 21.84 2.52 -2.17
CA VAL A 282 22.30 3.56 -1.25
C VAL A 282 23.29 2.94 -0.28
N ARG A 283 24.50 3.50 -0.18
CA ARG A 283 25.46 3.13 0.87
C ARG A 283 25.33 4.10 2.04
N VAL A 284 25.20 3.57 3.23
CA VAL A 284 25.09 4.32 4.47
C VAL A 284 26.23 3.96 5.39
N VAL A 285 27.04 4.95 5.74
CA VAL A 285 28.16 4.80 6.69
C VAL A 285 27.83 5.61 7.94
N GLY A 286 27.57 4.93 9.04
CA GLY A 286 27.28 5.53 10.34
C GLY A 286 28.49 6.31 10.86
N GLY A 287 28.25 7.51 11.40
CA GLY A 287 29.28 8.33 12.03
C GLY A 287 29.67 7.79 13.42
N GLU A 288 30.86 8.20 13.92
CA GLU A 288 31.26 7.85 15.28
C GLU A 288 30.32 8.44 16.36
N LYS A 289 29.70 9.58 16.07
CA LYS A 289 28.75 10.27 16.95
C LYS A 289 27.67 10.97 16.11
N LEU A 290 26.43 10.55 16.30
CA LEU A 290 25.29 11.21 15.69
C LEU A 290 24.98 12.55 16.36
N LYS A 291 24.54 13.53 15.57
CA LYS A 291 24.01 14.81 16.04
C LYS A 291 22.53 14.70 16.31
N ALA A 292 22.03 15.36 17.34
CA ALA A 292 20.60 15.53 17.54
C ALA A 292 20.00 16.39 16.41
N ILE A 293 18.85 15.98 15.90
CA ILE A 293 18.13 16.67 14.82
C ILE A 293 16.64 16.75 15.16
N ASP A 294 15.96 17.72 14.60
CA ASP A 294 14.51 17.83 14.68
C ASP A 294 13.83 17.14 13.48
N ILE A 295 12.79 16.35 13.78
CA ILE A 295 12.00 15.67 12.75
C ILE A 295 10.55 16.07 12.88
N LYS A 296 9.95 16.44 11.74
CA LYS A 296 8.51 16.65 11.59
C LYS A 296 7.96 15.65 10.60
N THR A 297 7.06 14.81 11.07
CA THR A 297 6.34 13.88 10.19
C THR A 297 5.23 14.59 9.43
N LEU A 298 5.11 14.25 8.15
CA LEU A 298 4.11 14.80 7.23
C LEU A 298 3.70 13.70 6.24
N PRO A 299 2.52 13.78 5.62
CA PRO A 299 2.19 12.98 4.44
C PRO A 299 3.29 13.08 3.38
N TYR A 300 3.42 12.05 2.54
CA TYR A 300 4.39 12.07 1.44
C TYR A 300 4.21 13.34 0.57
N PRO A 301 5.29 14.00 0.11
CA PRO A 301 6.70 13.59 0.19
C PRO A 301 7.43 14.02 1.48
N GLY A 302 6.72 14.20 2.59
CA GLY A 302 7.32 14.50 3.89
C GLY A 302 7.95 13.26 4.54
N PHE A 303 8.49 13.46 5.75
CA PHE A 303 9.12 12.37 6.51
C PHE A 303 8.07 11.39 7.03
N PRO A 304 8.16 10.08 6.68
CA PRO A 304 7.15 9.10 7.07
C PRO A 304 7.25 8.72 8.56
N THR A 305 6.10 8.49 9.21
CA THR A 305 6.05 8.03 10.61
C THR A 305 6.72 6.67 10.81
N ASP A 306 6.67 5.80 9.81
CA ASP A 306 7.23 4.45 9.86
C ASP A 306 8.76 4.44 9.97
N CYS A 307 9.42 5.53 9.59
CA CYS A 307 10.86 5.72 9.71
C CYS A 307 11.31 6.38 11.04
N LEU A 308 10.44 6.52 12.04
CA LEU A 308 10.81 7.04 13.38
C LEU A 308 11.50 6.01 14.29
N LEU A 309 12.13 4.98 13.75
CA LEU A 309 12.79 3.90 14.48
C LEU A 309 13.92 4.36 15.41
N TYR A 310 14.51 5.49 15.12
CA TYR A 310 15.59 6.09 15.93
C TYR A 310 15.12 7.12 16.96
N THR A 311 13.83 7.40 16.99
CA THR A 311 13.19 8.20 18.02
C THR A 311 12.47 7.29 18.99
N SER A 312 13.22 6.47 19.73
CA SER A 312 12.63 5.66 20.79
C SER A 312 11.80 6.53 21.71
N PRO A 313 10.56 6.12 22.06
CA PRO A 313 9.78 6.85 23.02
C PRO A 313 10.60 7.01 24.31
N SER A 314 10.82 8.23 24.71
CA SER A 314 11.41 8.53 25.99
C SER A 314 10.45 8.05 27.09
N PRO A 315 10.93 7.54 28.24
CA PRO A 315 10.07 7.26 29.38
C PRO A 315 9.24 8.47 29.87
N ARG A 316 9.51 9.67 29.31
CA ARG A 316 8.75 10.88 29.56
C ARG A 316 7.52 11.05 28.67
N ASP A 317 7.40 10.24 27.60
CA ASP A 317 6.32 10.33 26.62
C ASP A 317 5.27 9.23 26.81
N SER A 318 5.35 8.47 27.92
CA SER A 318 4.43 7.41 28.31
C SER A 318 3.55 7.83 29.47
#